data_e9db2242741dbf649274d01c8a4d0368
#
_entry.id   e9db2242741dbf649274d01c8a4d0368
#
_cell.length_a   1.000
_cell.length_b   1.000
_cell.length_c   1.000
_cell.angle_alpha   90.00
_cell.angle_beta   90.00
_cell.angle_gamma   90.00
#
_symmetry.space_group_name_H-M   'P 1'
#
loop_
_entity.id
_entity.type
_entity.pdbx_description
1 polymer ?
#
loop_
_entity_poly.entity_id
_entity_poly.type
_entity_poly.pdbx_seq_one_letter_code
_entity_poly.pdbx_strand_id
1 'polypeptide(L)'
;SIMEIMKFNKVIKKKFISLSSPNISGNEWKYVKECLDTDWVSSAGKFVNQFEEKISQYTKSKYSIACVNGTSALHIALLTIGVKDDHEVIVPTITFIAPINAVKYCNANPIFMDVDNDFCIDQQKTINFIKNETVFKNGFTYNKLTKRKITAIIIAHLFGRSMILDEIVKVCKKRNIKIVEDASEGLGNFFSIGRYKSKHVGTIGDVGCLSFNGNKIITAGGGGMILTNSKKIYEKSIYLTTQAKDDGKLFIHDDIGYNYRLSNVHAAIGLAQLENIDKVIRKKRKIYNYYKKKINNKKNVE
;
A
#
# COMPACT_ATOMS: atom_id res chain seq x y z
N SER A 1 -35.35 -2.23 -24.85
CA SER A 1 -35.93 -3.57 -25.12
C SER A 1 -34.83 -4.60 -25.31
N ILE A 2 -35.16 -5.90 -25.16
CA ILE A 2 -34.19 -6.99 -25.38
C ILE A 2 -33.55 -6.93 -26.78
N MET A 3 -34.28 -6.40 -27.78
CA MET A 3 -33.75 -6.19 -29.13
C MET A 3 -32.71 -5.08 -29.23
N GLU A 4 -32.75 -4.06 -28.38
CA GLU A 4 -31.70 -3.03 -28.32
C GLU A 4 -30.45 -3.53 -27.64
N ILE A 5 -30.59 -4.34 -26.60
CA ILE A 5 -29.47 -5.04 -25.93
C ILE A 5 -28.80 -6.02 -26.91
N MET A 6 -29.60 -6.72 -27.75
CA MET A 6 -29.04 -7.60 -28.78
C MET A 6 -28.38 -6.84 -29.94
N LYS A 7 -28.88 -5.64 -30.31
CA LYS A 7 -28.20 -4.75 -31.27
C LYS A 7 -26.92 -4.16 -30.68
N PHE A 8 -26.92 -3.81 -29.40
CA PHE A 8 -25.69 -3.36 -28.67
C PHE A 8 -24.65 -4.44 -28.67
N ASN A 9 -24.99 -5.71 -28.38
CA ASN A 9 -24.08 -6.84 -28.46
C ASN A 9 -23.55 -7.16 -29.87
N LYS A 10 -24.28 -6.79 -30.94
CA LYS A 10 -23.83 -6.98 -32.32
C LYS A 10 -22.83 -5.91 -32.79
N VAL A 11 -22.83 -4.73 -32.15
CA VAL A 11 -21.89 -3.63 -32.44
C VAL A 11 -20.55 -3.86 -31.71
N ILE A 12 -20.53 -4.64 -30.62
CA ILE A 12 -19.31 -4.94 -29.84
C ILE A 12 -18.64 -6.25 -30.31
N LYS A 13 -18.50 -6.48 -31.61
CA LYS A 13 -17.49 -7.38 -32.15
C LYS A 13 -16.12 -6.70 -32.31
N LYS A 14 -15.94 -5.46 -31.87
CA LYS A 14 -14.62 -4.88 -31.62
C LYS A 14 -14.02 -5.57 -30.41
N LYS A 15 -12.87 -6.21 -30.60
CA LYS A 15 -12.08 -6.90 -29.57
C LYS A 15 -11.99 -5.99 -28.34
N PHE A 16 -12.63 -6.37 -27.23
CA PHE A 16 -12.58 -5.61 -25.98
C PHE A 16 -11.13 -5.45 -25.53
N ILE A 17 -10.71 -4.24 -25.28
CA ILE A 17 -9.38 -3.93 -24.76
C ILE A 17 -9.56 -3.52 -23.31
N SER A 18 -9.08 -4.37 -22.39
CA SER A 18 -9.09 -4.08 -20.96
C SER A 18 -8.19 -2.90 -20.64
N LEU A 19 -8.60 -2.05 -19.70
CA LEU A 19 -7.78 -0.96 -19.17
C LEU A 19 -6.49 -1.49 -18.53
N SER A 20 -6.60 -2.57 -17.77
CA SER A 20 -5.47 -3.27 -17.16
C SER A 20 -5.76 -4.76 -17.11
N SER A 21 -4.83 -5.56 -17.57
CA SER A 21 -4.89 -7.03 -17.50
C SER A 21 -3.63 -7.55 -16.82
N PRO A 22 -3.73 -8.53 -15.93
CA PRO A 22 -2.57 -9.25 -15.41
C PRO A 22 -1.74 -9.83 -16.54
N ASN A 23 -0.41 -9.81 -16.40
CA ASN A 23 0.49 -10.48 -17.33
C ASN A 23 0.98 -11.78 -16.71
N ILE A 24 0.23 -12.86 -16.94
CA ILE A 24 0.58 -14.20 -16.46
C ILE A 24 1.47 -14.87 -17.52
N SER A 25 2.77 -14.82 -17.33
CA SER A 25 3.74 -15.30 -18.33
C SER A 25 5.05 -15.86 -17.75
N GLY A 26 5.07 -16.08 -16.43
CA GLY A 26 6.22 -16.60 -15.69
C GLY A 26 5.94 -17.97 -15.06
N ASN A 27 6.41 -18.14 -13.85
CA ASN A 27 6.31 -19.39 -13.07
C ASN A 27 4.99 -19.54 -12.30
N GLU A 28 3.97 -18.69 -12.54
CA GLU A 28 2.74 -18.64 -11.73
C GLU A 28 2.06 -20.02 -11.70
N TRP A 29 1.88 -20.63 -12.86
CA TRP A 29 1.26 -21.97 -12.96
C TRP A 29 2.09 -23.04 -12.22
N LYS A 30 3.41 -23.01 -12.40
CA LYS A 30 4.31 -23.97 -11.74
C LYS A 30 4.23 -23.89 -10.23
N TYR A 31 4.26 -22.67 -9.67
CA TYR A 31 4.25 -22.47 -8.21
C TYR A 31 2.88 -22.75 -7.59
N VAL A 32 1.79 -22.38 -8.28
CA VAL A 32 0.43 -22.74 -7.85
C VAL A 32 0.23 -24.24 -7.91
N LYS A 33 0.68 -24.91 -8.98
CA LYS A 33 0.61 -26.37 -9.08
C LYS A 33 1.32 -27.03 -7.90
N GLU A 34 2.49 -26.56 -7.52
CA GLU A 34 3.20 -27.09 -6.36
C GLU A 34 2.43 -26.92 -5.05
N CYS A 35 1.73 -25.78 -4.85
CA CYS A 35 0.86 -25.62 -3.68
C CYS A 35 -0.25 -26.69 -3.64
N LEU A 36 -0.83 -27.02 -4.79
CA LEU A 36 -1.91 -28.02 -4.90
C LEU A 36 -1.37 -29.44 -4.75
N ASP A 37 -0.24 -29.77 -5.37
CA ASP A 37 0.39 -31.09 -5.30
C ASP A 37 0.85 -31.46 -3.87
N THR A 38 1.12 -30.43 -3.04
CA THR A 38 1.64 -30.61 -1.67
C THR A 38 0.60 -30.31 -0.59
N ASP A 39 -0.63 -29.97 -0.95
CA ASP A 39 -1.73 -29.55 -0.06
C ASP A 39 -1.45 -28.28 0.77
N TRP A 40 -0.36 -27.56 0.48
CA TRP A 40 0.00 -26.31 1.16
C TRP A 40 -0.66 -25.09 0.50
N VAL A 41 -1.95 -24.90 0.73
CA VAL A 41 -2.77 -23.86 0.08
C VAL A 41 -3.07 -22.64 0.96
N SER A 42 -3.06 -22.83 2.29
CA SER A 42 -3.47 -21.82 3.28
C SER A 42 -2.34 -20.81 3.59
N SER A 43 -2.45 -20.10 4.71
CA SER A 43 -1.51 -19.03 5.11
C SER A 43 -0.17 -19.56 5.66
N ALA A 44 0.00 -20.85 5.83
CA ALA A 44 1.28 -21.51 6.10
C ALA A 44 1.83 -22.10 4.80
N GLY A 45 3.09 -21.88 4.50
CA GLY A 45 3.74 -22.45 3.33
C GLY A 45 4.98 -21.67 2.90
N LYS A 46 5.84 -22.32 2.11
CA LYS A 46 7.15 -21.76 1.74
C LYS A 46 7.04 -20.50 0.88
N PHE A 47 6.01 -20.40 0.03
CA PHE A 47 5.88 -19.28 -0.88
C PHE A 47 5.54 -17.96 -0.16
N VAL A 48 4.83 -18.02 0.98
CA VAL A 48 4.60 -16.83 1.81
C VAL A 48 5.94 -16.27 2.29
N ASN A 49 6.80 -17.11 2.89
CA ASN A 49 8.10 -16.69 3.41
C ASN A 49 9.03 -16.19 2.28
N GLN A 50 9.09 -16.91 1.17
CA GLN A 50 9.90 -16.53 0.01
C GLN A 50 9.43 -15.21 -0.60
N PHE A 51 8.12 -14.98 -0.70
CA PHE A 51 7.59 -13.73 -1.23
C PHE A 51 7.91 -12.55 -0.32
N GLU A 52 7.74 -12.72 1.01
CA GLU A 52 8.15 -11.73 1.99
C GLU A 52 9.64 -11.41 1.85
N GLU A 53 10.51 -12.42 1.86
CA GLU A 53 11.95 -12.24 1.73
C GLU A 53 12.31 -11.49 0.43
N LYS A 54 11.76 -11.90 -0.71
CA LYS A 54 12.04 -11.28 -2.01
C LYS A 54 11.54 -9.84 -2.11
N ILE A 55 10.40 -9.51 -1.53
CA ILE A 55 9.94 -8.12 -1.43
C ILE A 55 10.87 -7.30 -0.52
N SER A 56 11.31 -7.83 0.63
CA SER A 56 12.30 -7.17 1.47
C SER A 56 13.61 -6.90 0.72
N GLN A 57 14.13 -7.88 -0.01
CA GLN A 57 15.34 -7.72 -0.83
C GLN A 57 15.15 -6.66 -1.93
N TYR A 58 14.01 -6.67 -2.63
CA TYR A 58 13.71 -5.76 -3.72
C TYR A 58 13.55 -4.31 -3.25
N THR A 59 12.79 -4.10 -2.17
CA THR A 59 12.49 -2.77 -1.62
C THR A 59 13.59 -2.25 -0.70
N LYS A 60 14.50 -3.13 -0.24
CA LYS A 60 15.50 -2.88 0.80
C LYS A 60 14.89 -2.50 2.15
N SER A 61 13.67 -2.94 2.44
CA SER A 61 13.11 -2.92 3.79
C SER A 61 13.72 -4.04 4.62
N LYS A 62 13.84 -3.84 5.95
CA LYS A 62 14.34 -4.92 6.83
C LYS A 62 13.34 -6.06 6.97
N TYR A 63 12.06 -5.72 6.99
CA TYR A 63 10.97 -6.67 7.21
C TYR A 63 9.83 -6.40 6.24
N SER A 64 9.20 -7.47 5.80
CA SER A 64 7.93 -7.44 5.05
C SER A 64 6.98 -8.51 5.58
N ILE A 65 5.69 -8.20 5.60
CA ILE A 65 4.64 -9.09 6.11
C ILE A 65 3.52 -9.15 5.08
N ALA A 66 3.28 -10.34 4.53
CA ALA A 66 2.26 -10.55 3.52
C ALA A 66 0.85 -10.57 4.13
N CYS A 67 -0.05 -9.78 3.55
CA CYS A 67 -1.44 -9.62 3.95
C CYS A 67 -2.39 -10.00 2.81
N VAL A 68 -3.65 -10.29 3.16
CA VAL A 68 -4.70 -10.68 2.19
C VAL A 68 -5.02 -9.60 1.15
N ASN A 69 -4.80 -8.32 1.46
CA ASN A 69 -4.92 -7.18 0.54
C ASN A 69 -4.25 -5.92 1.10
N GLY A 70 -4.12 -4.86 0.28
CA GLY A 70 -3.52 -3.60 0.68
C GLY A 70 -4.31 -2.85 1.76
N THR A 71 -5.64 -2.95 1.77
CA THR A 71 -6.49 -2.31 2.81
C THR A 71 -6.23 -2.93 4.18
N SER A 72 -6.11 -4.26 4.25
CA SER A 72 -5.74 -4.97 5.48
C SER A 72 -4.32 -4.60 5.94
N ALA A 73 -3.39 -4.42 5.00
CA ALA A 73 -2.04 -3.95 5.31
C ALA A 73 -2.07 -2.54 5.93
N LEU A 74 -2.85 -1.60 5.36
CA LEU A 74 -3.03 -0.24 5.90
C LEU A 74 -3.67 -0.26 7.29
N HIS A 75 -4.70 -1.08 7.51
CA HIS A 75 -5.36 -1.22 8.80
C HIS A 75 -4.38 -1.69 9.88
N ILE A 76 -3.66 -2.78 9.62
CA ILE A 76 -2.63 -3.30 10.55
C ILE A 76 -1.50 -2.29 10.76
N ALA A 77 -1.05 -1.59 9.70
CA ALA A 77 -0.06 -0.54 9.82
C ALA A 77 -0.49 0.54 10.84
N LEU A 78 -1.72 1.04 10.73
CA LEU A 78 -2.26 2.04 11.66
C LEU A 78 -2.33 1.52 13.10
N LEU A 79 -2.80 0.30 13.31
CA LEU A 79 -2.86 -0.32 14.64
C LEU A 79 -1.47 -0.48 15.26
N THR A 80 -0.47 -0.91 14.47
CA THR A 80 0.89 -1.19 14.97
C THR A 80 1.64 0.07 15.37
N ILE A 81 1.34 1.21 14.76
CA ILE A 81 1.93 2.52 15.12
C ILE A 81 1.14 3.24 16.22
N GLY A 82 0.08 2.61 16.73
CA GLY A 82 -0.66 3.07 17.90
C GLY A 82 -1.83 4.00 17.62
N VAL A 83 -2.41 3.94 16.41
CA VAL A 83 -3.73 4.56 16.17
C VAL A 83 -4.77 3.80 16.96
N LYS A 84 -5.64 4.54 17.64
CA LYS A 84 -6.70 4.01 18.51
C LYS A 84 -8.00 4.76 18.26
N ASP A 85 -9.05 4.30 18.91
CA ASP A 85 -10.33 4.98 18.96
C ASP A 85 -10.18 6.47 19.30
N ASP A 86 -10.97 7.28 18.63
CA ASP A 86 -10.99 8.75 18.75
C ASP A 86 -9.68 9.50 18.41
N HIS A 87 -8.61 8.81 17.98
CA HIS A 87 -7.44 9.47 17.45
C HIS A 87 -7.75 10.11 16.08
N GLU A 88 -6.87 10.99 15.63
CA GLU A 88 -6.91 11.58 14.30
C GLU A 88 -5.71 11.12 13.45
N VAL A 89 -5.98 10.96 12.15
CA VAL A 89 -4.98 10.62 11.12
C VAL A 89 -5.10 11.59 9.97
N ILE A 90 -4.01 12.25 9.61
CA ILE A 90 -3.95 13.14 8.43
C ILE A 90 -3.94 12.28 7.17
N VAL A 91 -4.82 12.60 6.22
CA VAL A 91 -4.97 11.86 4.95
C VAL A 91 -5.14 12.82 3.77
N PRO A 92 -4.69 12.49 2.55
CA PRO A 92 -4.95 13.31 1.37
C PRO A 92 -6.43 13.23 0.95
N THR A 93 -6.97 14.32 0.38
CA THR A 93 -8.34 14.36 -0.16
C THR A 93 -8.49 13.56 -1.45
N ILE A 94 -7.42 13.42 -2.24
CA ILE A 94 -7.41 12.61 -3.47
C ILE A 94 -6.56 11.38 -3.22
N THR A 95 -7.24 10.25 -3.10
CA THR A 95 -6.63 8.91 -2.96
C THR A 95 -7.71 7.85 -3.21
N PHE A 96 -7.32 6.58 -3.30
CA PHE A 96 -8.28 5.49 -3.22
C PHE A 96 -8.95 5.50 -1.84
N ILE A 97 -10.17 4.96 -1.74
CA ILE A 97 -10.93 5.00 -0.47
C ILE A 97 -10.29 4.15 0.66
N ALA A 98 -9.39 3.23 0.32
CA ALA A 98 -8.79 2.29 1.29
C ALA A 98 -8.06 2.96 2.46
N PRO A 99 -7.23 4.02 2.28
CA PRO A 99 -6.62 4.73 3.39
C PRO A 99 -7.63 5.30 4.39
N ILE A 100 -8.71 5.89 3.89
CA ILE A 100 -9.78 6.47 4.72
C ILE A 100 -10.54 5.36 5.48
N ASN A 101 -10.88 4.27 4.78
CA ASN A 101 -11.53 3.13 5.40
C ASN A 101 -10.65 2.50 6.48
N ALA A 102 -9.34 2.37 6.26
CA ALA A 102 -8.41 1.83 7.25
C ALA A 102 -8.37 2.70 8.53
N VAL A 103 -8.43 4.04 8.39
CA VAL A 103 -8.57 4.95 9.54
C VAL A 103 -9.88 4.68 10.27
N LYS A 104 -10.99 4.52 9.54
CA LYS A 104 -12.30 4.24 10.15
C LYS A 104 -12.37 2.85 10.78
N TYR A 105 -11.67 1.85 10.26
CA TYR A 105 -11.58 0.53 10.90
C TYR A 105 -10.88 0.57 12.26
N CYS A 106 -10.01 1.57 12.49
CA CYS A 106 -9.42 1.85 13.79
C CYS A 106 -10.32 2.70 14.70
N ASN A 107 -11.59 2.99 14.33
CA ASN A 107 -12.48 3.96 14.96
C ASN A 107 -11.87 5.37 15.10
N ALA A 108 -10.84 5.67 14.31
CA ALA A 108 -10.18 6.96 14.26
C ALA A 108 -10.84 7.92 13.25
N ASN A 109 -10.44 9.18 13.29
CA ASN A 109 -11.02 10.25 12.49
C ASN A 109 -10.03 10.76 11.46
N PRO A 110 -10.37 10.81 10.15
CA PRO A 110 -9.50 11.38 9.15
C PRO A 110 -9.50 12.92 9.22
N ILE A 111 -8.30 13.52 9.13
CA ILE A 111 -8.12 14.95 8.85
C ILE A 111 -7.74 15.05 7.38
N PHE A 112 -8.63 15.59 6.56
CA PHE A 112 -8.39 15.72 5.14
C PHE A 112 -7.47 16.90 4.83
N MET A 113 -6.37 16.62 4.12
CA MET A 113 -5.45 17.62 3.57
C MET A 113 -5.56 17.67 2.06
N ASP A 114 -5.45 18.86 1.54
CA ASP A 114 -5.43 19.12 0.10
C ASP A 114 -4.24 18.43 -0.58
N VAL A 115 -4.28 18.35 -1.90
CA VAL A 115 -3.20 17.79 -2.73
C VAL A 115 -2.60 18.88 -3.61
N ASP A 116 -1.36 18.65 -4.02
CA ASP A 116 -0.66 19.48 -5.00
C ASP A 116 -1.06 19.11 -6.46
N ASN A 117 -0.44 19.79 -7.42
CA ASN A 117 -0.68 19.56 -8.86
C ASN A 117 -0.24 18.16 -9.34
N ASP A 118 0.56 17.46 -8.54
CA ASP A 118 1.00 16.09 -8.80
C ASP A 118 0.14 15.03 -8.10
N PHE A 119 -1.00 15.43 -7.51
CA PHE A 119 -1.91 14.59 -6.73
C PHE A 119 -1.26 13.97 -5.47
N CYS A 120 -0.15 14.50 -5.03
CA CYS A 120 0.45 14.17 -3.74
C CYS A 120 -0.17 15.07 -2.65
N ILE A 121 -0.17 14.60 -1.39
CA ILE A 121 -0.61 15.47 -0.28
C ILE A 121 0.19 16.78 -0.30
N ASP A 122 -0.50 17.92 -0.23
CA ASP A 122 0.15 19.24 -0.24
C ASP A 122 1.02 19.40 1.02
N GLN A 123 2.32 19.27 0.82
CA GLN A 123 3.29 19.28 1.90
C GLN A 123 3.29 20.60 2.66
N GLN A 124 3.18 21.74 1.94
CA GLN A 124 3.24 23.04 2.59
C GLN A 124 1.98 23.31 3.43
N LYS A 125 0.79 23.02 2.90
CA LYS A 125 -0.46 23.14 3.63
C LYS A 125 -0.46 22.22 4.85
N THR A 126 -0.01 20.97 4.68
CA THR A 126 0.09 19.98 5.78
C THR A 126 1.05 20.45 6.88
N ILE A 127 2.24 20.94 6.52
CA ILE A 127 3.21 21.47 7.48
C ILE A 127 2.66 22.69 8.20
N ASN A 128 1.99 23.60 7.50
CA ASN A 128 1.35 24.77 8.10
C ASN A 128 0.25 24.38 9.07
N PHE A 129 -0.60 23.40 8.72
CA PHE A 129 -1.60 22.85 9.63
C PHE A 129 -0.94 22.29 10.89
N ILE A 130 0.08 21.44 10.76
CA ILE A 130 0.78 20.84 11.91
C ILE A 130 1.41 21.91 12.80
N LYS A 131 1.96 22.98 12.24
CA LYS A 131 2.59 24.07 13.01
C LYS A 131 1.57 24.96 13.71
N ASN A 132 0.51 25.36 13.02
CA ASN A 132 -0.37 26.43 13.44
C ASN A 132 -1.65 25.94 14.11
N GLU A 133 -2.18 24.81 13.66
CA GLU A 133 -3.50 24.28 14.13
C GLU A 133 -3.35 23.14 15.13
N THR A 134 -2.12 22.80 15.56
CA THR A 134 -1.88 21.75 16.55
C THR A 134 -1.07 22.24 17.73
N VAL A 135 -1.18 21.52 18.85
CA VAL A 135 -0.39 21.70 20.07
C VAL A 135 0.42 20.45 20.35
N PHE A 136 1.72 20.62 20.63
CA PHE A 136 2.57 19.53 21.09
C PHE A 136 2.69 19.57 22.61
N LYS A 137 2.15 18.56 23.28
CA LYS A 137 2.09 18.47 24.75
C LYS A 137 2.35 17.03 25.21
N ASN A 138 3.17 16.84 26.22
CA ASN A 138 3.48 15.54 26.82
C ASN A 138 3.93 14.49 25.79
N GLY A 139 4.73 14.90 24.78
CA GLY A 139 5.27 14.03 23.75
C GLY A 139 4.28 13.65 22.63
N PHE A 140 3.09 14.26 22.57
CA PHE A 140 2.06 13.98 21.56
C PHE A 140 1.53 15.27 20.93
N THR A 141 1.04 15.13 19.71
CA THR A 141 0.40 16.24 18.96
C THR A 141 -1.11 16.13 19.06
N TYR A 142 -1.76 17.26 19.37
CA TYR A 142 -3.21 17.37 19.49
C TYR A 142 -3.73 18.46 18.55
N ASN A 143 -4.85 18.21 17.92
CA ASN A 143 -5.59 19.18 17.15
C ASN A 143 -6.17 20.25 18.08
N LYS A 144 -5.96 21.54 17.78
CA LYS A 144 -6.47 22.64 18.62
C LYS A 144 -7.99 22.71 18.63
N LEU A 145 -8.64 22.35 17.51
CA LEU A 145 -10.09 22.42 17.36
C LEU A 145 -10.77 21.25 18.06
N THR A 146 -10.43 20.03 17.69
CA THR A 146 -11.11 18.80 18.18
C THR A 146 -10.59 18.32 19.53
N LYS A 147 -9.41 18.78 19.95
CA LYS A 147 -8.64 18.31 21.13
C LYS A 147 -8.16 16.87 21.03
N ARG A 148 -8.40 16.18 19.89
CA ARG A 148 -7.99 14.81 19.65
C ARG A 148 -6.51 14.69 19.35
N LYS A 149 -5.96 13.54 19.68
CA LYS A 149 -4.56 13.21 19.40
C LYS A 149 -4.39 12.88 17.92
N ILE A 150 -3.47 13.58 17.23
CA ILE A 150 -3.04 13.25 15.89
C ILE A 150 -1.90 12.24 16.00
N THR A 151 -2.16 10.99 15.64
CA THR A 151 -1.19 9.90 15.79
C THR A 151 -0.38 9.67 14.54
N ALA A 152 -0.98 9.84 13.37
CA ALA A 152 -0.33 9.51 12.10
C ALA A 152 -0.72 10.43 10.96
N ILE A 153 0.08 10.35 9.90
CA ILE A 153 -0.22 10.85 8.56
C ILE A 153 -0.08 9.69 7.57
N ILE A 154 -1.01 9.60 6.62
CA ILE A 154 -0.90 8.70 5.47
C ILE A 154 -0.44 9.51 4.26
N ILE A 155 0.68 9.11 3.67
CA ILE A 155 1.21 9.64 2.42
C ILE A 155 0.92 8.63 1.33
N ALA A 156 0.02 8.98 0.40
CA ALA A 156 -0.32 8.11 -0.72
C ALA A 156 0.57 8.43 -1.94
N HIS A 157 1.25 7.40 -2.45
CA HIS A 157 2.02 7.45 -3.69
C HIS A 157 1.12 7.15 -4.89
N LEU A 158 0.14 8.02 -5.12
CA LEU A 158 -0.91 7.84 -6.11
C LEU A 158 -0.31 7.72 -7.52
N PHE A 159 -0.79 6.75 -8.32
CA PHE A 159 -0.24 6.40 -9.64
C PHE A 159 1.26 6.07 -9.63
N GLY A 160 1.80 5.66 -8.50
CA GLY A 160 3.22 5.40 -8.32
C GLY A 160 4.08 6.66 -8.24
N ARG A 161 3.49 7.86 -8.11
CA ARG A 161 4.26 9.11 -7.94
C ARG A 161 4.92 9.18 -6.57
N SER A 162 5.98 9.94 -6.47
CA SER A 162 6.67 10.19 -5.21
C SER A 162 6.95 11.67 -5.08
N MET A 163 6.64 12.23 -3.91
CA MET A 163 7.00 13.60 -3.55
C MET A 163 8.30 13.61 -2.74
N ILE A 164 8.96 14.77 -2.65
CA ILE A 164 10.10 14.95 -1.75
C ILE A 164 9.59 14.93 -0.31
N LEU A 165 10.06 14.00 0.52
CA LEU A 165 9.54 13.79 1.89
C LEU A 165 10.35 14.50 2.99
N ASP A 166 11.45 15.17 2.64
CA ASP A 166 12.45 15.64 3.60
C ASP A 166 11.86 16.52 4.70
N GLU A 167 11.09 17.54 4.33
CA GLU A 167 10.54 18.48 5.31
C GLU A 167 9.37 17.89 6.11
N ILE A 168 8.49 17.14 5.46
CA ILE A 168 7.35 16.54 6.17
C ILE A 168 7.79 15.48 7.17
N VAL A 169 8.79 14.66 6.82
CA VAL A 169 9.39 13.67 7.74
C VAL A 169 10.02 14.38 8.94
N LYS A 170 10.75 15.51 8.72
CA LYS A 170 11.36 16.29 9.79
C LYS A 170 10.31 16.86 10.74
N VAL A 171 9.22 17.41 10.21
CA VAL A 171 8.13 17.98 11.01
C VAL A 171 7.39 16.87 11.78
N CYS A 172 7.01 15.79 11.12
CA CYS A 172 6.34 14.67 11.76
C CYS A 172 7.18 14.08 12.91
N LYS A 173 8.49 13.90 12.70
CA LYS A 173 9.39 13.42 13.74
C LYS A 173 9.42 14.36 14.96
N LYS A 174 9.51 15.69 14.75
CA LYS A 174 9.49 16.68 15.85
C LYS A 174 8.18 16.70 16.61
N ARG A 175 7.08 16.34 15.96
CA ARG A 175 5.73 16.34 16.51
C ARG A 175 5.24 14.96 16.94
N ASN A 176 6.11 13.94 16.87
CA ASN A 176 5.78 12.53 17.15
C ASN A 176 4.52 12.05 16.41
N ILE A 177 4.36 12.48 15.15
CA ILE A 177 3.35 12.00 14.22
C ILE A 177 3.99 10.88 13.41
N LYS A 178 3.39 9.69 13.40
CA LYS A 178 3.88 8.54 12.65
C LYS A 178 3.54 8.66 11.17
N ILE A 179 4.39 8.12 10.30
CA ILE A 179 4.19 8.17 8.86
C ILE A 179 3.88 6.77 8.33
N VAL A 180 2.71 6.64 7.71
CA VAL A 180 2.34 5.48 6.89
C VAL A 180 2.43 5.88 5.42
N GLU A 181 3.20 5.13 4.64
CA GLU A 181 3.24 5.32 3.20
C GLU A 181 2.28 4.32 2.54
N ASP A 182 1.19 4.81 1.94
CA ASP A 182 0.39 3.98 1.03
C ASP A 182 1.10 3.91 -0.33
N ALA A 183 1.93 2.90 -0.49
CA ALA A 183 2.66 2.59 -1.70
C ALA A 183 1.98 1.47 -2.53
N SER A 184 0.65 1.34 -2.42
CA SER A 184 -0.15 0.33 -3.13
C SER A 184 0.04 0.37 -4.65
N GLU A 185 0.49 1.48 -5.20
CA GLU A 185 0.82 1.67 -6.62
C GLU A 185 2.31 1.94 -6.85
N GLY A 186 3.11 1.86 -5.80
CA GLY A 186 4.50 2.30 -5.78
C GLY A 186 5.55 1.23 -6.00
N LEU A 187 5.20 -0.07 -6.08
CA LEU A 187 6.21 -1.12 -6.24
C LEU A 187 7.03 -0.91 -7.52
N GLY A 188 8.36 -0.90 -7.36
CA GLY A 188 9.30 -0.62 -8.45
C GLY A 188 9.56 0.87 -8.70
N ASN A 189 9.02 1.75 -7.84
CA ASN A 189 9.34 3.17 -7.87
C ASN A 189 10.32 3.53 -6.74
N PHE A 190 11.33 4.34 -7.12
CA PHE A 190 12.39 4.81 -6.22
C PHE A 190 12.45 6.33 -6.29
N PHE A 191 12.71 6.98 -5.17
CA PHE A 191 12.91 8.42 -5.14
C PHE A 191 14.07 8.80 -6.06
N SER A 192 13.83 9.76 -6.96
CA SER A 192 14.83 10.22 -7.94
C SER A 192 15.70 11.37 -7.42
N ILE A 193 15.21 12.12 -6.43
CA ILE A 193 15.85 13.33 -5.87
C ILE A 193 15.68 13.37 -4.35
N GLY A 194 16.29 14.35 -3.70
CA GLY A 194 16.20 14.58 -2.26
C GLY A 194 17.07 13.64 -1.43
N ARG A 195 16.95 13.74 -0.12
CA ARG A 195 17.67 12.92 0.87
C ARG A 195 17.46 11.42 0.68
N TYR A 196 16.28 11.04 0.18
CA TYR A 196 15.87 9.63 0.04
C TYR A 196 16.11 9.08 -1.37
N LYS A 197 16.91 9.76 -2.19
CA LYS A 197 17.28 9.29 -3.53
C LYS A 197 17.70 7.82 -3.51
N SER A 198 17.19 7.05 -4.47
CA SER A 198 17.42 5.60 -4.63
C SER A 198 16.81 4.71 -3.52
N LYS A 199 16.03 5.27 -2.59
CA LYS A 199 15.19 4.48 -1.70
C LYS A 199 13.87 4.14 -2.38
N HIS A 200 13.33 2.95 -2.11
CA HIS A 200 12.02 2.56 -2.61
C HIS A 200 10.91 3.32 -1.87
N VAL A 201 9.86 3.77 -2.58
CA VAL A 201 8.67 4.33 -1.93
C VAL A 201 8.04 3.29 -1.01
N GLY A 202 7.51 3.71 0.12
CA GLY A 202 7.02 2.79 1.16
C GLY A 202 8.09 2.35 2.16
N THR A 203 9.33 2.91 2.10
CA THR A 203 10.42 2.53 3.03
C THR A 203 10.98 3.69 3.86
N ILE A 204 10.37 4.87 3.76
CA ILE A 204 10.85 6.08 4.44
C ILE A 204 10.07 6.34 5.72
N GLY A 205 8.76 6.11 5.71
CA GLY A 205 7.90 6.20 6.89
C GLY A 205 8.20 5.15 7.96
N ASP A 206 7.42 5.17 9.03
CA ASP A 206 7.46 4.12 10.06
C ASP A 206 6.99 2.77 9.48
N VAL A 207 6.00 2.82 8.56
CA VAL A 207 5.40 1.66 7.87
C VAL A 207 5.05 2.04 6.44
N GLY A 208 5.30 1.13 5.51
CA GLY A 208 4.78 1.21 4.14
C GLY A 208 3.82 0.07 3.83
N CYS A 209 2.91 0.29 2.89
CA CYS A 209 1.95 -0.72 2.46
C CYS A 209 1.95 -0.86 0.94
N LEU A 210 2.04 -2.10 0.46
CA LEU A 210 1.92 -2.45 -0.96
C LEU A 210 0.61 -3.18 -1.21
N SER A 211 0.18 -3.22 -2.47
CA SER A 211 -0.98 -3.99 -2.93
C SER A 211 -0.64 -4.82 -4.16
N PHE A 212 -1.19 -6.03 -4.23
CA PHE A 212 -1.02 -6.98 -5.33
C PHE A 212 -2.36 -7.39 -5.93
N ASN A 213 -3.31 -6.46 -5.97
CA ASN A 213 -4.59 -6.67 -6.63
C ASN A 213 -4.40 -6.84 -8.16
N GLY A 214 -5.44 -7.31 -8.88
CA GLY A 214 -5.37 -7.65 -10.30
C GLY A 214 -4.91 -6.53 -11.23
N ASN A 215 -5.12 -5.27 -10.85
CA ASN A 215 -4.73 -4.08 -11.62
C ASN A 215 -3.36 -3.50 -11.28
N LYS A 216 -2.63 -4.04 -10.30
CA LYS A 216 -1.33 -3.51 -9.86
C LYS A 216 -0.20 -3.93 -10.80
N ILE A 217 1.01 -3.36 -10.58
CA ILE A 217 2.20 -3.61 -11.42
C ILE A 217 2.55 -5.10 -11.48
N ILE A 218 2.38 -5.80 -10.38
CA ILE A 218 2.34 -7.26 -10.26
C ILE A 218 1.09 -7.66 -9.48
N THR A 219 0.58 -8.85 -9.73
CA THR A 219 -0.60 -9.36 -9.04
C THR A 219 -0.33 -10.67 -8.31
N ALA A 220 -1.04 -10.85 -7.21
CA ALA A 220 -1.19 -12.15 -6.55
C ALA A 220 -2.66 -12.64 -6.61
N GLY A 221 -3.49 -12.04 -7.51
CA GLY A 221 -4.94 -12.22 -7.53
C GLY A 221 -5.67 -11.35 -6.50
N GLY A 222 -5.16 -11.27 -5.33
CA GLY A 222 -5.35 -10.38 -4.20
C GLY A 222 -4.03 -10.33 -3.45
N GLY A 223 -3.93 -9.52 -2.41
CA GLY A 223 -2.72 -9.45 -1.60
C GLY A 223 -2.26 -8.04 -1.29
N GLY A 224 -1.53 -7.92 -0.22
CA GLY A 224 -0.83 -6.73 0.23
C GLY A 224 0.45 -7.10 0.96
N MET A 225 1.24 -6.10 1.29
CA MET A 225 2.46 -6.27 2.06
C MET A 225 2.68 -5.07 2.97
N ILE A 226 3.01 -5.32 4.22
CA ILE A 226 3.50 -4.31 5.14
C ILE A 226 5.03 -4.29 5.03
N LEU A 227 5.62 -3.10 4.93
CA LEU A 227 7.06 -2.88 4.92
C LEU A 227 7.46 -2.09 6.17
N THR A 228 8.51 -2.49 6.87
CA THR A 228 9.03 -1.71 7.98
C THR A 228 10.50 -2.02 8.26
N ASN A 229 11.19 -1.06 8.90
CA ASN A 229 12.54 -1.24 9.41
C ASN A 229 12.57 -1.46 10.94
N SER A 230 11.40 -1.45 11.59
CA SER A 230 11.24 -1.63 13.04
C SER A 230 10.87 -3.08 13.37
N LYS A 231 11.73 -3.74 14.17
CA LYS A 231 11.44 -5.09 14.68
C LYS A 231 10.15 -5.13 15.49
N LYS A 232 9.90 -4.12 16.31
CA LYS A 232 8.67 -4.02 17.12
C LYS A 232 7.40 -3.96 16.26
N ILE A 233 7.41 -3.17 15.18
CA ILE A 233 6.27 -3.09 14.25
C ILE A 233 6.10 -4.43 13.52
N TYR A 234 7.20 -5.04 13.08
CA TYR A 234 7.18 -6.36 12.43
C TYR A 234 6.52 -7.41 13.32
N GLU A 235 7.01 -7.59 14.55
CA GLU A 235 6.49 -8.58 15.50
C GLU A 235 5.01 -8.35 15.79
N LYS A 236 4.61 -7.08 16.04
CA LYS A 236 3.21 -6.74 16.28
C LYS A 236 2.34 -6.96 15.03
N SER A 237 2.86 -6.71 13.82
CA SER A 237 2.11 -6.98 12.58
C SER A 237 1.87 -8.47 12.38
N ILE A 238 2.88 -9.31 12.62
CA ILE A 238 2.71 -10.79 12.58
C ILE A 238 1.65 -11.21 13.59
N TYR A 239 1.77 -10.78 14.84
CA TYR A 239 0.84 -11.09 15.91
C TYR A 239 -0.60 -10.75 15.54
N LEU A 240 -0.86 -9.51 15.11
CA LEU A 240 -2.20 -9.06 14.76
C LEU A 240 -2.75 -9.77 13.51
N THR A 241 -1.93 -10.01 12.48
CA THR A 241 -2.38 -10.66 11.23
C THR A 241 -2.62 -12.16 11.38
N THR A 242 -2.12 -12.78 12.47
CA THR A 242 -2.32 -14.19 12.82
C THR A 242 -3.30 -14.38 13.98
N GLN A 243 -4.31 -13.51 14.08
CA GLN A 243 -5.39 -13.58 15.06
C GLN A 243 -4.97 -13.30 16.52
N ALA A 244 -3.86 -12.57 16.73
CA ALA A 244 -3.34 -12.23 18.06
C ALA A 244 -3.22 -13.46 18.99
N LYS A 245 -2.57 -14.51 18.49
CA LYS A 245 -2.43 -15.77 19.22
C LYS A 245 -1.21 -15.69 20.15
N ASP A 246 -1.46 -15.68 21.46
CA ASP A 246 -0.44 -15.65 22.50
C ASP A 246 0.11 -17.04 22.80
N ASP A 247 -0.74 -18.06 22.82
CA ASP A 247 -0.33 -19.47 22.92
C ASP A 247 -0.96 -20.30 21.81
N GLY A 248 -0.12 -20.88 20.96
CA GLY A 248 -0.55 -21.69 19.82
C GLY A 248 -1.12 -23.08 20.18
N LYS A 249 -0.83 -23.59 21.40
CA LYS A 249 -1.32 -24.88 21.87
C LYS A 249 -2.62 -24.74 22.68
N LEU A 250 -2.68 -23.71 23.51
CA LEU A 250 -3.83 -23.46 24.38
C LEU A 250 -4.87 -22.50 23.76
N PHE A 251 -4.58 -21.96 22.56
CA PHE A 251 -5.44 -21.00 21.87
C PHE A 251 -5.82 -19.80 22.72
N ILE A 252 -4.83 -19.27 23.48
CA ILE A 252 -5.00 -18.06 24.28
C ILE A 252 -4.82 -16.83 23.38
N HIS A 253 -5.70 -15.84 23.55
CA HIS A 253 -5.72 -14.59 22.79
C HIS A 253 -5.99 -13.42 23.77
N ASP A 254 -4.98 -12.58 24.02
CA ASP A 254 -5.07 -11.44 24.94
C ASP A 254 -5.42 -10.13 24.22
N ASP A 255 -5.46 -10.11 22.88
CA ASP A 255 -5.79 -8.93 22.08
C ASP A 255 -6.73 -9.32 20.92
N ILE A 256 -7.35 -8.33 20.28
CA ILE A 256 -8.13 -8.53 19.06
C ILE A 256 -7.16 -8.72 17.89
N GLY A 257 -7.23 -9.87 17.28
CA GLY A 257 -6.43 -10.19 16.09
C GLY A 257 -7.29 -10.36 14.84
N TYR A 258 -6.61 -10.50 13.70
CA TYR A 258 -7.23 -10.52 12.39
C TYR A 258 -6.73 -11.72 11.59
N ASN A 259 -7.59 -12.36 10.82
CA ASN A 259 -7.20 -13.38 9.87
C ASN A 259 -6.77 -12.71 8.55
N TYR A 260 -5.63 -12.03 8.57
CA TYR A 260 -5.16 -11.18 7.48
C TYR A 260 -3.88 -11.68 6.81
N ARG A 261 -3.42 -12.89 7.10
CA ARG A 261 -2.26 -13.48 6.43
C ARG A 261 -2.59 -13.87 4.98
N LEU A 262 -1.65 -13.63 4.07
CA LEU A 262 -1.75 -14.05 2.67
C LEU A 262 -1.69 -15.58 2.59
N SER A 263 -2.50 -16.18 1.72
CA SER A 263 -2.41 -17.62 1.47
C SER A 263 -1.20 -17.98 0.61
N ASN A 264 -0.73 -19.21 0.75
CA ASN A 264 0.43 -19.73 0.02
C ASN A 264 0.21 -19.74 -1.51
N VAL A 265 -1.01 -20.00 -1.96
CA VAL A 265 -1.38 -19.95 -3.38
C VAL A 265 -1.25 -18.52 -3.93
N HIS A 266 -1.76 -17.53 -3.22
CA HIS A 266 -1.59 -16.14 -3.64
C HIS A 266 -0.12 -15.69 -3.59
N ALA A 267 0.61 -16.09 -2.56
CA ALA A 267 2.05 -15.80 -2.45
C ALA A 267 2.86 -16.43 -3.59
N ALA A 268 2.51 -17.65 -4.01
CA ALA A 268 3.11 -18.33 -5.15
C ALA A 268 2.95 -17.52 -6.46
N ILE A 269 1.74 -17.00 -6.72
CA ILE A 269 1.50 -16.10 -7.86
C ILE A 269 2.33 -14.83 -7.72
N GLY A 270 2.28 -14.17 -6.55
CA GLY A 270 3.01 -12.92 -6.30
C GLY A 270 4.51 -13.06 -6.46
N LEU A 271 5.10 -14.15 -5.99
CA LEU A 271 6.52 -14.46 -6.14
C LEU A 271 6.91 -14.62 -7.62
N ALA A 272 6.15 -15.41 -8.38
CA ALA A 272 6.39 -15.60 -9.82
C ALA A 272 6.29 -14.28 -10.60
N GLN A 273 5.33 -13.43 -10.24
CA GLN A 273 5.18 -12.10 -10.82
C GLN A 273 6.38 -11.19 -10.49
N LEU A 274 6.87 -11.24 -9.26
CA LEU A 274 8.02 -10.44 -8.82
C LEU A 274 9.30 -10.79 -9.57
N GLU A 275 9.51 -12.04 -9.94
CA GLU A 275 10.64 -12.48 -10.76
C GLU A 275 10.75 -11.74 -12.11
N ASN A 276 9.61 -11.27 -12.63
CA ASN A 276 9.52 -10.58 -13.91
C ASN A 276 9.31 -9.06 -13.81
N ILE A 277 9.34 -8.48 -12.61
CA ILE A 277 8.94 -7.09 -12.36
C ILE A 277 9.71 -6.09 -13.23
N ASP A 278 11.00 -6.22 -13.38
CA ASP A 278 11.83 -5.31 -14.17
C ASP A 278 11.47 -5.32 -15.67
N LYS A 279 11.09 -6.49 -16.19
CA LYS A 279 10.60 -6.62 -17.57
C LYS A 279 9.24 -5.88 -17.73
N VAL A 280 8.35 -6.04 -16.76
CA VAL A 280 7.05 -5.35 -16.75
C VAL A 280 7.23 -3.84 -16.66
N ILE A 281 8.09 -3.34 -15.77
CA ILE A 281 8.40 -1.91 -15.63
C ILE A 281 8.95 -1.34 -16.93
N ARG A 282 9.93 -2.01 -17.55
CA ARG A 282 10.47 -1.56 -18.84
C ARG A 282 9.40 -1.49 -19.94
N LYS A 283 8.49 -2.46 -20.00
CA LYS A 283 7.37 -2.44 -20.95
C LYS A 283 6.40 -1.28 -20.69
N LYS A 284 6.01 -1.07 -19.44
CA LYS A 284 5.11 0.05 -19.06
C LYS A 284 5.75 1.42 -19.37
N ARG A 285 7.04 1.61 -19.10
CA ARG A 285 7.77 2.84 -19.47
C ARG A 285 7.80 3.08 -20.98
N LYS A 286 7.98 2.02 -21.79
CA LYS A 286 7.89 2.13 -23.25
C LYS A 286 6.49 2.58 -23.71
N ILE A 287 5.42 2.03 -23.10
CA ILE A 287 4.04 2.42 -23.38
C ILE A 287 3.82 3.89 -23.01
N TYR A 288 4.22 4.28 -21.79
CA TYR A 288 4.13 5.67 -21.34
C TYR A 288 4.81 6.65 -22.30
N ASN A 289 6.06 6.38 -22.67
CA ASN A 289 6.82 7.22 -23.60
C ASN A 289 6.16 7.31 -24.98
N TYR A 290 5.56 6.21 -25.46
CA TYR A 290 4.81 6.20 -26.71
C TYR A 290 3.60 7.14 -26.63
N TYR A 291 2.78 7.02 -25.57
CA TYR A 291 1.64 7.91 -25.37
C TYR A 291 2.07 9.36 -25.23
N LYS A 292 3.05 9.64 -24.37
CA LYS A 292 3.60 10.99 -24.19
C LYS A 292 3.99 11.64 -25.53
N LYS A 293 4.73 10.91 -26.39
CA LYS A 293 5.12 11.40 -27.73
C LYS A 293 3.92 11.67 -28.64
N LYS A 294 2.84 10.86 -28.54
CA LYS A 294 1.67 10.98 -29.40
C LYS A 294 0.66 12.04 -28.95
N ILE A 295 0.55 12.26 -27.65
CA ILE A 295 -0.45 13.12 -27.02
C ILE A 295 0.08 14.55 -26.90
N ASN A 296 1.33 14.78 -26.52
CA ASN A 296 1.92 16.12 -26.37
C ASN A 296 1.90 16.97 -27.64
N ASN A 297 1.62 16.36 -28.81
CA ASN A 297 1.47 17.08 -30.08
C ASN A 297 0.03 17.45 -30.42
N LYS A 298 -0.94 17.20 -29.54
CA LYS A 298 -2.36 17.51 -29.78
C LYS A 298 -2.81 18.68 -28.91
N LYS A 299 -3.24 19.77 -29.53
CA LYS A 299 -3.65 21.05 -28.90
C LYS A 299 -4.80 20.95 -27.88
N ASN A 300 -5.46 19.82 -27.69
CA ASN A 300 -6.68 19.65 -26.88
C ASN A 300 -6.53 18.59 -25.78
N VAL A 301 -5.32 18.27 -25.36
CA VAL A 301 -5.09 17.33 -24.26
C VAL A 301 -4.10 17.99 -23.29
N GLU A 302 -4.62 18.46 -22.16
CA GLU A 302 -3.85 18.90 -21.00
C GLU A 302 -3.38 17.73 -20.13
#